data_e878a12ca80e1cbcf3e47baaa9a5f33d
#
_entry.id   e878a12ca80e1cbcf3e47baaa9a5f33d
#
_cell.length_a   1.000
_cell.length_b   1.000
_cell.length_c   1.000
_cell.angle_alpha   90.00
_cell.angle_beta   90.00
_cell.angle_gamma   90.00
#
_symmetry.space_group_name_H-M   'P 1'
#
loop_
_entity.id
_entity.type
_entity.pdbx_description
1 polymer ?
#
loop_
_entity_poly.entity_id
_entity_poly.type
_entity_poly.pdbx_seq_one_letter_code
_entity_poly.pdbx_strand_id
1 'polypeptide(L)'
;AGNKMIIQEKSFIIDTQKPRIKIQGIDNGRSYSKPVKIQVDVKDQNLNPDKTYIYLNGKKMNSVMIKKDGYYTIDVKTEDLAGNQNRCSRKFTVNQKGIQIHFLQEDLKEKQISTKNLKPGFRIESLEPVQVMAFLVNGQKKEYQWKEDKVYIKDPITENGKCSVSLHVKDSAGNEKTSEEIQFFYDTQKAVDKIEGLDQKSE
;
A
#
# COMPACT_ATOMS: atom_id res chain seq x y z
N ALA A 1 56.41 55.10 36.03
CA ALA A 1 55.17 54.37 36.08
C ALA A 1 55.06 53.52 34.83
N GLY A 2 55.28 52.18 34.92
CA GLY A 2 55.17 51.26 33.77
C GLY A 2 53.75 50.80 33.65
N ASN A 3 53.04 51.28 32.67
CA ASN A 3 51.71 50.76 32.28
C ASN A 3 51.89 49.38 31.65
N LYS A 4 51.41 48.33 32.32
CA LYS A 4 51.30 46.99 31.76
C LYS A 4 49.95 46.86 31.05
N MET A 5 49.97 46.68 29.73
CA MET A 5 48.79 46.30 28.94
C MET A 5 48.69 44.77 28.93
N ILE A 6 47.62 44.22 29.49
CA ILE A 6 47.34 42.79 29.42
C ILE A 6 46.49 42.58 28.14
N ILE A 7 47.06 41.94 27.13
CA ILE A 7 46.35 41.49 25.96
C ILE A 7 45.81 40.10 26.29
N GLN A 8 44.52 39.95 26.38
CA GLN A 8 43.90 38.64 26.44
C GLN A 8 43.86 38.02 25.03
N GLU A 9 44.50 36.88 24.88
CA GLU A 9 44.43 36.09 23.64
C GLU A 9 43.01 35.54 23.51
N LYS A 10 42.34 35.89 22.42
CA LYS A 10 41.04 35.31 22.09
C LYS A 10 41.24 34.32 20.95
N SER A 11 40.94 33.04 21.20
CA SER A 11 40.89 32.02 20.18
C SER A 11 39.46 31.94 19.61
N PHE A 12 39.33 31.69 18.33
CA PHE A 12 38.06 31.42 17.67
C PHE A 12 38.26 30.24 16.74
N ILE A 13 37.18 29.48 16.54
CA ILE A 13 37.12 28.34 15.62
C ILE A 13 36.37 28.78 14.39
N ILE A 14 36.94 28.53 13.20
CA ILE A 14 36.25 28.68 11.93
C ILE A 14 35.80 27.26 11.52
N ASP A 15 34.51 27.04 11.48
CA ASP A 15 33.92 25.81 11.03
C ASP A 15 32.97 26.08 9.82
N THR A 16 33.27 25.45 8.70
CA THR A 16 32.49 25.56 7.46
C THR A 16 31.83 24.23 7.07
N GLN A 17 32.00 23.21 7.91
CA GLN A 17 31.41 21.88 7.65
C GLN A 17 29.97 21.83 8.18
N LYS A 18 29.09 21.22 7.40
CA LYS A 18 27.71 21.00 7.82
C LYS A 18 27.58 19.67 8.56
N PRO A 19 26.73 19.58 9.59
CA PRO A 19 26.41 18.32 10.25
C PRO A 19 25.97 17.25 9.24
N ARG A 20 26.43 16.01 9.43
CA ARG A 20 26.03 14.84 8.62
C ARG A 20 24.85 14.15 9.26
N ILE A 21 23.76 13.99 8.50
CA ILE A 21 22.55 13.32 8.93
C ILE A 21 22.52 11.93 8.29
N LYS A 22 22.32 10.88 9.12
CA LYS A 22 22.07 9.50 8.67
C LYS A 22 20.74 9.02 9.21
N ILE A 23 19.81 8.66 8.33
CA ILE A 23 18.52 8.05 8.67
C ILE A 23 18.63 6.56 8.36
N GLN A 24 18.33 5.71 9.33
CA GLN A 24 18.40 4.25 9.24
C GLN A 24 17.03 3.64 9.55
N GLY A 25 16.79 2.41 9.10
CA GLY A 25 15.54 1.66 9.27
C GLY A 25 14.50 1.91 8.19
N ILE A 26 14.71 2.93 7.35
CA ILE A 26 13.85 3.25 6.20
C ILE A 26 14.65 3.72 5.00
N ASP A 27 14.14 3.44 3.81
CA ASP A 27 14.60 3.95 2.52
C ASP A 27 13.56 4.93 1.96
N ASN A 28 14.02 5.88 1.17
CA ASN A 28 13.12 6.86 0.54
C ASN A 28 12.24 6.21 -0.53
N GLY A 29 10.92 6.42 -0.43
CA GLY A 29 9.94 5.88 -1.38
C GLY A 29 9.58 4.41 -1.16
N ARG A 30 10.10 3.76 -0.11
CA ARG A 30 9.83 2.35 0.15
C ARG A 30 8.58 2.14 1.00
N SER A 31 7.89 1.03 0.74
CA SER A 31 6.76 0.55 1.53
C SER A 31 7.16 -0.63 2.41
N TYR A 32 6.57 -0.73 3.60
CA TYR A 32 6.87 -1.73 4.61
C TYR A 32 5.60 -2.44 5.08
N SER A 33 5.60 -3.77 5.04
CA SER A 33 4.51 -4.63 5.53
C SER A 33 4.58 -4.93 7.05
N LYS A 34 5.54 -4.33 7.75
CA LYS A 34 5.77 -4.48 9.20
C LYS A 34 6.04 -3.12 9.84
N PRO A 35 5.86 -3.00 11.16
CA PRO A 35 6.29 -1.80 11.88
C PRO A 35 7.74 -1.46 11.62
N VAL A 36 8.06 -0.18 11.49
CA VAL A 36 9.43 0.28 11.26
C VAL A 36 9.96 1.07 12.47
N LYS A 37 11.21 0.81 12.81
CA LYS A 37 11.96 1.59 13.80
C LYS A 37 12.96 2.47 13.06
N ILE A 38 12.81 3.77 13.18
CA ILE A 38 13.70 4.74 12.56
C ILE A 38 14.73 5.18 13.56
N GLN A 39 15.99 5.21 13.13
CA GLN A 39 17.11 5.75 13.88
C GLN A 39 17.72 6.91 13.12
N VAL A 40 17.93 8.02 13.81
CA VAL A 40 18.56 9.21 13.26
C VAL A 40 19.87 9.41 13.99
N ASP A 41 20.96 9.44 13.23
CA ASP A 41 22.30 9.73 13.71
C ASP A 41 22.78 11.03 13.05
N VAL A 42 23.22 11.98 13.88
CA VAL A 42 23.75 13.26 13.43
C VAL A 42 25.16 13.39 13.97
N LYS A 43 26.11 13.64 13.09
CA LYS A 43 27.53 13.76 13.43
C LYS A 43 28.12 15.06 12.93
N ASP A 44 28.80 15.75 13.84
CA ASP A 44 29.58 16.94 13.57
C ASP A 44 30.56 17.15 14.70
N GLN A 45 31.70 17.85 14.45
CA GLN A 45 32.69 18.17 15.45
C GLN A 45 32.19 19.23 16.44
N ASN A 46 31.37 20.16 15.96
CA ASN A 46 30.79 21.27 16.71
C ASN A 46 29.26 21.21 16.73
N LEU A 47 28.69 20.01 16.83
CA LEU A 47 27.24 19.79 16.84
C LEU A 47 26.57 20.59 17.96
N ASN A 48 25.46 21.24 17.65
CA ASN A 48 24.54 21.82 18.61
C ASN A 48 23.34 20.87 18.81
N PRO A 49 23.32 20.06 19.88
CA PRO A 49 22.25 19.09 20.13
C PRO A 49 20.86 19.73 20.25
N ASP A 50 20.80 20.96 20.82
CA ASP A 50 19.55 21.68 21.05
C ASP A 50 18.89 22.17 19.74
N LYS A 51 19.68 22.24 18.67
CA LYS A 51 19.20 22.62 17.33
C LYS A 51 19.04 21.43 16.37
N THR A 52 18.93 20.22 16.90
CA THR A 52 18.59 19.03 16.11
C THR A 52 17.12 18.68 16.32
N TYR A 53 16.35 18.68 15.23
CA TYR A 53 14.91 18.45 15.26
C TYR A 53 14.53 17.34 14.30
N ILE A 54 13.69 16.42 14.77
CA ILE A 54 13.11 15.33 14.01
C ILE A 54 11.60 15.58 13.91
N TYR A 55 11.07 15.58 12.70
CA TYR A 55 9.63 15.73 12.43
C TYR A 55 9.12 14.50 11.70
N LEU A 56 7.94 14.03 12.09
CA LEU A 56 7.18 13.02 11.39
C LEU A 56 5.83 13.64 10.97
N ASN A 57 5.57 13.71 9.67
CA ASN A 57 4.40 14.39 9.10
C ASN A 57 4.22 15.80 9.69
N GLY A 58 5.32 16.55 9.82
CA GLY A 58 5.35 17.92 10.34
C GLY A 58 5.28 18.05 11.88
N LYS A 59 5.07 16.97 12.63
CA LYS A 59 5.06 16.99 14.09
C LYS A 59 6.43 16.61 14.67
N LYS A 60 6.94 17.40 15.60
CA LYS A 60 8.22 17.13 16.29
C LYS A 60 8.12 15.85 17.11
N MET A 61 9.12 14.98 16.98
CA MET A 61 9.19 13.68 17.67
C MET A 61 10.58 13.42 18.25
N ASN A 62 10.61 12.69 19.38
CA ASN A 62 11.86 12.27 20.04
C ASN A 62 12.16 10.77 19.84
N SER A 63 11.19 9.97 19.45
CA SER A 63 11.35 8.53 19.20
C SER A 63 10.48 8.13 18.02
N VAL A 64 11.00 7.22 17.18
CA VAL A 64 10.36 6.93 15.90
C VAL A 64 10.16 5.43 15.71
N MET A 65 9.14 4.89 16.40
CA MET A 65 8.57 3.58 16.09
C MET A 65 7.22 3.79 15.43
N ILE A 66 7.11 3.42 14.15
CA ILE A 66 5.86 3.55 13.39
C ILE A 66 5.15 2.20 13.38
N LYS A 67 3.97 2.15 14.01
CA LYS A 67 3.12 0.94 14.11
C LYS A 67 1.80 1.06 13.36
N LYS A 68 1.42 2.26 12.93
CA LYS A 68 0.14 2.51 12.26
C LYS A 68 0.34 2.57 10.75
N ASP A 69 -0.60 1.99 10.01
CA ASP A 69 -0.62 2.08 8.56
C ASP A 69 -0.83 3.53 8.10
N GLY A 70 -0.15 3.91 7.04
CA GLY A 70 -0.23 5.26 6.47
C GLY A 70 1.01 5.68 5.69
N TYR A 71 0.93 6.88 5.13
CA TYR A 71 2.02 7.55 4.43
C TYR A 71 2.76 8.45 5.40
N TYR A 72 4.09 8.39 5.37
CA TYR A 72 4.94 9.12 6.31
C TYR A 72 6.03 9.90 5.60
N THR A 73 6.30 11.07 6.14
CA THR A 73 7.48 11.87 5.80
C THR A 73 8.25 12.14 7.08
N ILE A 74 9.51 11.72 7.14
CA ILE A 74 10.43 12.13 8.19
C ILE A 74 11.31 13.25 7.65
N ASP A 75 11.42 14.34 8.43
CA ASP A 75 12.29 15.47 8.18
C ASP A 75 13.22 15.64 9.36
N VAL A 76 14.52 15.67 9.10
CA VAL A 76 15.55 15.96 10.10
C VAL A 76 16.21 17.27 9.74
N LYS A 77 16.26 18.20 10.70
CA LYS A 77 16.96 19.49 10.58
C LYS A 77 17.97 19.63 11.71
N THR A 78 19.13 20.10 11.40
CA THR A 78 20.19 20.30 12.38
C THR A 78 21.02 21.53 12.04
N GLU A 79 21.60 22.16 13.08
CA GLU A 79 22.51 23.29 13.00
C GLU A 79 23.64 23.06 14.01
N ASP A 80 24.89 23.34 13.62
CA ASP A 80 26.04 23.29 14.50
C ASP A 80 26.22 24.59 15.30
N LEU A 81 27.27 24.65 16.14
CA LEU A 81 27.59 25.83 16.94
C LEU A 81 28.11 26.99 16.07
N ALA A 82 28.63 26.72 14.88
CA ALA A 82 29.08 27.73 13.92
C ALA A 82 27.94 28.28 13.04
N GLY A 83 26.74 27.68 13.12
CA GLY A 83 25.56 28.08 12.34
C GLY A 83 25.41 27.35 11.01
N ASN A 84 26.25 26.35 10.71
CA ASN A 84 26.07 25.56 9.49
C ASN A 84 24.86 24.63 9.63
N GLN A 85 23.98 24.64 8.62
CA GLN A 85 22.73 23.89 8.66
C GLN A 85 22.71 22.75 7.66
N ASN A 86 22.05 21.65 8.04
CA ASN A 86 21.72 20.55 7.14
C ASN A 86 20.29 20.05 7.37
N ARG A 87 19.71 19.46 6.30
CA ARG A 87 18.38 18.86 6.31
C ARG A 87 18.38 17.58 5.50
N CYS A 88 17.68 16.55 5.99
CA CYS A 88 17.44 15.30 5.30
C CYS A 88 15.96 14.91 5.41
N SER A 89 15.34 14.49 4.31
CA SER A 89 13.96 14.05 4.27
C SER A 89 13.86 12.67 3.62
N ARG A 90 12.93 11.83 4.13
CA ARG A 90 12.55 10.54 3.55
C ARG A 90 11.03 10.40 3.57
N LYS A 91 10.47 9.89 2.46
CA LYS A 91 9.07 9.48 2.39
C LYS A 91 9.00 7.95 2.39
N PHE A 92 8.03 7.39 3.06
CA PHE A 92 7.83 5.94 3.13
C PHE A 92 6.38 5.62 3.50
N THR A 93 5.98 4.37 3.31
CA THR A 93 4.65 3.88 3.67
C THR A 93 4.78 2.70 4.64
N VAL A 94 3.85 2.59 5.59
CA VAL A 94 3.63 1.38 6.40
C VAL A 94 2.24 0.87 6.04
N ASN A 95 2.16 -0.37 5.56
CA ASN A 95 0.93 -1.03 5.11
C ASN A 95 0.89 -2.47 5.63
N GLN A 96 0.56 -2.63 6.91
CA GLN A 96 0.51 -3.93 7.59
C GLN A 96 -0.80 -4.67 7.33
N LYS A 97 -1.89 -3.93 7.12
CA LYS A 97 -3.20 -4.52 6.81
C LYS A 97 -3.20 -5.18 5.43
N GLY A 98 -2.31 -4.73 4.54
CA GLY A 98 -2.20 -5.25 3.20
C GLY A 98 -3.44 -4.96 2.36
N ILE A 99 -3.81 -5.94 1.54
CA ILE A 99 -4.85 -5.82 0.52
C ILE A 99 -6.17 -6.41 1.04
N GLN A 100 -7.29 -5.72 0.79
CA GLN A 100 -8.64 -6.25 0.95
C GLN A 100 -9.25 -6.49 -0.43
N ILE A 101 -9.92 -7.64 -0.60
CA ILE A 101 -10.55 -8.04 -1.87
C ILE A 101 -12.02 -8.35 -1.59
N HIS A 102 -12.92 -7.70 -2.34
CA HIS A 102 -14.36 -7.86 -2.24
C HIS A 102 -14.93 -8.29 -3.58
N PHE A 103 -15.66 -9.40 -3.61
CA PHE A 103 -16.37 -9.83 -4.80
C PHE A 103 -17.53 -8.89 -5.10
N LEU A 104 -17.73 -8.50 -6.37
CA LEU A 104 -18.70 -7.48 -6.74
C LEU A 104 -20.12 -8.01 -6.93
N GLN A 105 -20.26 -9.28 -7.32
CA GLN A 105 -21.56 -9.92 -7.56
C GLN A 105 -22.00 -10.71 -6.33
N GLU A 106 -22.31 -10.00 -5.24
CA GLU A 106 -22.70 -10.66 -3.97
C GLU A 106 -23.95 -11.56 -4.12
N ASP A 107 -24.86 -11.22 -5.00
CA ASP A 107 -26.04 -12.03 -5.32
C ASP A 107 -25.69 -13.42 -5.86
N LEU A 108 -24.54 -13.59 -6.51
CA LEU A 108 -24.06 -14.91 -6.97
C LEU A 108 -23.58 -15.79 -5.81
N LYS A 109 -23.05 -15.19 -4.74
CA LYS A 109 -22.68 -15.93 -3.55
C LYS A 109 -23.91 -16.55 -2.88
N GLU A 110 -25.01 -15.81 -2.86
CA GLU A 110 -26.25 -16.23 -2.20
C GLU A 110 -27.08 -17.18 -3.07
N LYS A 111 -27.32 -16.81 -4.32
CA LYS A 111 -28.19 -17.56 -5.23
C LYS A 111 -27.50 -18.71 -5.94
N GLN A 112 -26.18 -18.67 -6.05
CA GLN A 112 -25.33 -19.68 -6.70
C GLN A 112 -25.67 -19.96 -8.17
N ILE A 113 -26.54 -19.17 -8.82
CA ILE A 113 -26.96 -19.35 -10.22
C ILE A 113 -26.95 -17.99 -10.93
N SER A 114 -26.40 -17.94 -12.14
CA SER A 114 -26.47 -16.79 -13.04
C SER A 114 -26.98 -17.19 -14.40
N THR A 115 -27.91 -16.39 -14.95
CA THR A 115 -28.51 -16.56 -16.29
C THR A 115 -28.13 -15.47 -17.27
N LYS A 116 -27.23 -14.54 -16.89
CA LYS A 116 -26.83 -13.39 -17.70
C LYS A 116 -25.36 -13.48 -18.08
N ASN A 117 -25.00 -12.87 -19.22
CA ASN A 117 -23.59 -12.68 -19.57
C ASN A 117 -22.82 -12.09 -18.38
N LEU A 118 -21.96 -12.92 -17.80
CA LEU A 118 -21.34 -12.61 -16.54
C LEU A 118 -19.87 -12.19 -16.73
N LYS A 119 -19.56 -10.99 -16.29
CA LYS A 119 -18.18 -10.51 -16.12
C LYS A 119 -17.87 -10.39 -14.63
N PRO A 120 -17.44 -11.47 -13.97
CA PRO A 120 -17.07 -11.41 -12.56
C PRO A 120 -16.02 -10.35 -12.31
N GLY A 121 -16.10 -9.71 -11.14
CA GLY A 121 -15.18 -8.68 -10.76
C GLY A 121 -14.95 -8.62 -9.26
N PHE A 122 -13.85 -7.96 -8.89
CA PHE A 122 -13.46 -7.74 -7.51
C PHE A 122 -13.11 -6.28 -7.30
N ARG A 123 -13.51 -5.69 -6.18
CA ARG A 123 -13.02 -4.42 -5.70
C ARG A 123 -11.79 -4.68 -4.82
N ILE A 124 -10.76 -3.86 -4.98
CA ILE A 124 -9.51 -3.97 -4.27
C ILE A 124 -9.27 -2.70 -3.47
N GLU A 125 -9.00 -2.86 -2.18
CA GLU A 125 -8.63 -1.77 -1.29
C GLU A 125 -7.21 -2.02 -0.77
N SER A 126 -6.30 -1.08 -1.01
CA SER A 126 -4.94 -1.08 -0.51
C SER A 126 -4.41 0.34 -0.40
N LEU A 127 -3.49 0.59 0.53
CA LEU A 127 -2.73 1.86 0.59
C LEU A 127 -1.71 1.97 -0.55
N GLU A 128 -1.28 0.85 -1.10
CA GLU A 128 -0.24 0.80 -2.12
C GLU A 128 -0.80 0.39 -3.48
N PRO A 129 -0.14 0.77 -4.57
CA PRO A 129 -0.45 0.24 -5.89
C PRO A 129 -0.45 -1.28 -5.90
N VAL A 130 -1.48 -1.88 -6.51
CA VAL A 130 -1.69 -3.32 -6.56
C VAL A 130 -1.48 -3.84 -7.98
N GLN A 131 -0.77 -4.97 -8.08
CA GLN A 131 -0.61 -5.75 -9.29
C GLN A 131 -1.46 -7.02 -9.21
N VAL A 132 -2.22 -7.32 -10.26
CA VAL A 132 -2.91 -8.61 -10.40
C VAL A 132 -1.92 -9.65 -10.89
N MET A 133 -1.71 -10.68 -10.10
CA MET A 133 -0.84 -11.81 -10.41
C MET A 133 -1.57 -12.90 -11.20
N ALA A 134 -2.87 -13.08 -10.89
CA ALA A 134 -3.76 -13.97 -11.62
C ALA A 134 -5.23 -13.60 -11.35
N PHE A 135 -6.04 -13.55 -12.40
CA PHE A 135 -7.49 -13.67 -12.34
C PHE A 135 -7.83 -15.08 -12.84
N LEU A 136 -8.40 -15.92 -11.98
CA LEU A 136 -8.67 -17.32 -12.29
C LEU A 136 -10.16 -17.53 -12.51
N VAL A 137 -10.49 -18.27 -13.58
CA VAL A 137 -11.83 -18.82 -13.83
C VAL A 137 -11.64 -20.32 -14.07
N ASN A 138 -12.29 -21.14 -13.25
CA ASN A 138 -12.13 -22.61 -13.28
C ASN A 138 -10.64 -23.03 -13.21
N GLY A 139 -9.85 -22.35 -12.37
CA GLY A 139 -8.42 -22.58 -12.21
C GLY A 139 -7.53 -22.08 -13.35
N GLN A 140 -8.09 -21.54 -14.44
CA GLN A 140 -7.34 -21.02 -15.58
C GLN A 140 -7.16 -19.51 -15.50
N LYS A 141 -5.96 -19.02 -15.80
CA LYS A 141 -5.71 -17.58 -15.90
C LYS A 141 -6.48 -16.97 -17.05
N LYS A 142 -7.19 -15.88 -16.78
CA LYS A 142 -7.94 -15.09 -17.78
C LYS A 142 -7.39 -13.67 -17.86
N GLU A 143 -7.53 -13.04 -19.01
CA GLU A 143 -7.28 -11.63 -19.18
C GLU A 143 -8.26 -10.80 -18.37
N TYR A 144 -7.80 -9.68 -17.86
CA TYR A 144 -8.57 -8.79 -17.00
C TYR A 144 -8.42 -7.34 -17.44
N GLN A 145 -9.33 -6.51 -16.95
CA GLN A 145 -9.29 -5.05 -17.13
C GLN A 145 -9.59 -4.34 -15.82
N TRP A 146 -8.91 -3.23 -15.61
CA TRP A 146 -9.16 -2.33 -14.50
C TRP A 146 -10.23 -1.29 -14.84
N LYS A 147 -11.06 -0.97 -13.86
CA LYS A 147 -11.95 0.18 -13.85
C LYS A 147 -11.92 0.78 -12.45
N GLU A 148 -11.13 1.84 -12.28
CA GLU A 148 -10.84 2.48 -10.98
C GLU A 148 -10.23 1.48 -9.97
N ASP A 149 -10.89 1.22 -8.82
CA ASP A 149 -10.51 0.26 -7.79
C ASP A 149 -11.02 -1.17 -8.04
N LYS A 150 -11.61 -1.42 -9.23
CA LYS A 150 -12.24 -2.69 -9.59
C LYS A 150 -11.51 -3.37 -10.72
N VAL A 151 -11.38 -4.69 -10.63
CA VAL A 151 -10.83 -5.54 -11.68
C VAL A 151 -11.88 -6.54 -12.13
N TYR A 152 -12.06 -6.68 -13.45
CA TYR A 152 -13.02 -7.58 -14.08
C TYR A 152 -12.30 -8.49 -15.05
N ILE A 153 -12.84 -9.69 -15.32
CA ILE A 153 -12.41 -10.43 -16.51
C ILE A 153 -12.72 -9.60 -17.75
N LYS A 154 -11.84 -9.70 -18.77
CA LYS A 154 -12.00 -8.96 -20.02
C LYS A 154 -13.18 -9.50 -20.83
N ASP A 155 -13.20 -10.81 -21.06
CA ASP A 155 -14.26 -11.49 -21.79
C ASP A 155 -15.27 -12.15 -20.84
N PRO A 156 -16.58 -12.14 -21.16
CA PRO A 156 -17.59 -12.74 -20.29
C PRO A 156 -17.45 -14.26 -20.25
N ILE A 157 -17.95 -14.87 -19.17
CA ILE A 157 -18.16 -16.31 -19.08
C ILE A 157 -19.29 -16.68 -20.05
N THR A 158 -19.06 -17.65 -20.92
CA THR A 158 -20.02 -18.09 -21.93
C THR A 158 -20.38 -19.58 -21.85
N GLU A 159 -19.59 -20.36 -21.13
CA GLU A 159 -19.81 -21.82 -21.01
C GLU A 159 -20.72 -22.09 -19.81
N ASN A 160 -21.83 -22.80 -20.08
CA ASN A 160 -22.78 -23.25 -19.09
C ASN A 160 -22.14 -24.32 -18.20
N GLY A 161 -22.52 -24.33 -16.92
CA GLY A 161 -22.07 -25.31 -15.96
C GLY A 161 -21.50 -24.70 -14.66
N LYS A 162 -20.80 -25.53 -13.91
CA LYS A 162 -20.14 -25.10 -12.68
C LYS A 162 -18.96 -24.18 -12.96
N CYS A 163 -18.97 -23.01 -12.38
CA CYS A 163 -17.92 -22.01 -12.49
C CYS A 163 -17.30 -21.68 -11.13
N SER A 164 -16.01 -21.40 -11.14
CA SER A 164 -15.33 -20.82 -9.98
C SER A 164 -14.50 -19.62 -10.40
N VAL A 165 -14.41 -18.61 -9.52
CA VAL A 165 -13.58 -17.42 -9.75
C VAL A 165 -12.78 -17.07 -8.52
N SER A 166 -11.53 -16.66 -8.73
CA SER A 166 -10.67 -16.13 -7.67
C SER A 166 -9.67 -15.12 -8.24
N LEU A 167 -9.15 -14.27 -7.35
CA LEU A 167 -8.21 -13.20 -7.67
C LEU A 167 -6.98 -13.29 -6.78
N HIS A 168 -5.79 -13.30 -7.38
CA HIS A 168 -4.51 -13.22 -6.68
C HIS A 168 -3.82 -11.90 -7.01
N VAL A 169 -3.43 -11.15 -6.00
CA VAL A 169 -2.82 -9.83 -6.11
C VAL A 169 -1.63 -9.66 -5.18
N LYS A 170 -0.77 -8.70 -5.53
CA LYS A 170 0.40 -8.28 -4.73
C LYS A 170 0.52 -6.77 -4.75
N ASP A 171 0.83 -6.15 -3.62
CA ASP A 171 1.12 -4.72 -3.53
C ASP A 171 2.61 -4.40 -3.51
N SER A 172 2.95 -3.11 -3.63
CA SER A 172 4.35 -2.65 -3.62
C SER A 172 5.03 -2.74 -2.25
N ALA A 173 4.27 -2.94 -1.15
CA ALA A 173 4.81 -3.25 0.17
C ALA A 173 5.20 -4.73 0.32
N GLY A 174 4.88 -5.57 -0.68
CA GLY A 174 5.14 -7.00 -0.70
C GLY A 174 4.04 -7.84 -0.05
N ASN A 175 2.88 -7.27 0.26
CA ASN A 175 1.74 -8.03 0.73
C ASN A 175 1.10 -8.76 -0.46
N GLU A 176 0.78 -10.04 -0.26
CA GLU A 176 0.06 -10.87 -1.23
C GLU A 176 -1.28 -11.29 -0.64
N LYS A 177 -2.30 -11.33 -1.47
CA LYS A 177 -3.65 -11.75 -1.10
C LYS A 177 -4.30 -12.52 -2.23
N THR A 178 -4.90 -13.66 -1.87
CA THR A 178 -5.83 -14.38 -2.74
C THR A 178 -7.23 -14.23 -2.17
N SER A 179 -8.21 -13.93 -3.02
CA SER A 179 -9.61 -13.92 -2.61
C SER A 179 -10.08 -15.33 -2.22
N GLU A 180 -11.21 -15.42 -1.53
CA GLU A 180 -11.97 -16.67 -1.51
C GLU A 180 -12.29 -17.11 -2.94
N GLU A 181 -12.35 -18.42 -3.17
CA GLU A 181 -12.88 -18.98 -4.40
C GLU A 181 -14.41 -18.91 -4.38
N ILE A 182 -14.97 -18.12 -5.27
CA ILE A 182 -16.43 -17.97 -5.39
C ILE A 182 -16.92 -18.99 -6.43
N GLN A 183 -17.79 -19.92 -5.99
CA GLN A 183 -18.36 -20.95 -6.84
C GLN A 183 -19.82 -20.64 -7.11
N PHE A 184 -20.26 -20.82 -8.36
CA PHE A 184 -21.64 -20.63 -8.81
C PHE A 184 -21.92 -21.52 -10.03
N PHE A 185 -23.19 -21.64 -10.38
CA PHE A 185 -23.63 -22.32 -11.59
C PHE A 185 -24.05 -21.28 -12.63
N TYR A 186 -23.49 -21.36 -13.84
CA TYR A 186 -23.85 -20.50 -14.95
C TYR A 186 -24.74 -21.26 -15.92
N ASP A 187 -25.96 -20.77 -16.15
CA ASP A 187 -26.93 -21.39 -17.03
C ASP A 187 -27.70 -20.31 -17.78
N THR A 188 -27.55 -20.31 -19.12
CA THR A 188 -28.25 -19.39 -20.03
C THR A 188 -29.40 -20.07 -20.76
N GLN A 189 -29.66 -21.36 -20.52
CA GLN A 189 -30.73 -22.08 -21.20
C GLN A 189 -32.06 -21.67 -20.58
N LYS A 190 -33.00 -21.30 -21.45
CA LYS A 190 -34.40 -21.10 -21.04
C LYS A 190 -35.02 -22.44 -20.69
N ALA A 191 -35.73 -22.50 -19.59
CA ALA A 191 -36.60 -23.66 -19.32
C ALA A 191 -37.55 -23.87 -20.51
N VAL A 192 -37.50 -25.04 -21.09
CA VAL A 192 -38.46 -25.43 -22.13
C VAL A 192 -39.59 -26.18 -21.44
N ASP A 193 -40.70 -25.51 -21.27
CA ASP A 193 -41.94 -26.16 -20.84
C ASP A 193 -42.42 -27.08 -21.97
N LYS A 194 -42.07 -28.37 -21.89
CA LYS A 194 -42.71 -29.40 -22.67
C LYS A 194 -43.97 -29.83 -21.93
N ILE A 195 -45.11 -29.30 -22.30
CA ILE A 195 -46.39 -29.87 -21.91
C ILE A 195 -46.63 -31.07 -22.86
N GLU A 196 -46.24 -32.27 -22.42
CA GLU A 196 -46.64 -33.51 -23.10
C GLU A 196 -47.97 -33.98 -22.50
N GLY A 197 -48.97 -34.09 -23.34
CA GLY A 197 -50.17 -34.85 -23.04
C GLY A 197 -51.36 -34.06 -22.51
N LEU A 198 -51.99 -33.27 -23.36
CA LEU A 198 -53.44 -33.04 -23.29
C LEU A 198 -54.06 -33.67 -24.54
N ASP A 199 -54.23 -34.99 -24.51
CA ASP A 199 -55.19 -35.65 -25.39
C ASP A 199 -56.59 -35.15 -25.05
N GLN A 200 -57.11 -34.22 -25.83
CA GLN A 200 -58.52 -33.93 -25.84
C GLN A 200 -59.25 -35.16 -26.38
N LYS A 201 -59.77 -35.97 -25.50
CA LYS A 201 -60.92 -36.84 -25.88
C LYS A 201 -62.12 -35.96 -26.06
N SER A 202 -62.48 -35.66 -27.31
CA SER A 202 -63.80 -35.20 -27.69
C SER A 202 -64.74 -36.38 -27.73
N GLU A 203 -65.79 -36.33 -26.91
CA GLU A 203 -67.06 -36.99 -27.19
C GLU A 203 -67.94 -36.09 -28.03
#